data_d403df3fb39d27552fd72f1a4fc15c03
#
_entry.id   d403df3fb39d27552fd72f1a4fc15c03
#
_cell.length_a   1.000
_cell.length_b   1.000
_cell.length_c   1.000
_cell.angle_alpha   90.00
_cell.angle_beta   90.00
_cell.angle_gamma   90.00
#
_symmetry.space_group_name_H-M   'P 1'
#
loop_
_entity.id
_entity.type
_entity.pdbx_description
1 polymer ?
#
loop_
_entity_poly.entity_id
_entity_poly.type
_entity_poly.pdbx_seq_one_letter_code
_entity_poly.pdbx_strand_id
1 'polypeptide(L)'
;MKQVYDKFGLEATTRDFIGHSMALYATDDYINNRGMAKDCIERIRLYANSMARYGKSPYIYPLYGLGELPQGFARLSAIFGGTYMLNTHIDEIKFDGPGGKVSGIRATMKERGEEGEGMKFETKCTKILADPSYFPGKVQVVGQILKAICILNHPIDRTDNSDSVQLIIPQSQVGRKHDIYIAMVSSAHNVCPKGYYIAIVSTIAETSANHHLELAPGLERLGRIEEKFMGAPIPIYAPLESGVNDNVFLSKSYDASSHFETMTDDVRDIYRRAQGEELVVQGLKEGQGLVAEE
;
A
#
# COMPACT_ATOMS: atom_id res chain seq x y z
N MET A 1 -15.89 -2.08 -19.87
CA MET A 1 -15.66 -0.63 -20.08
C MET A 1 -15.49 -0.25 -21.54
N LYS A 2 -14.95 -1.11 -22.42
CA LYS A 2 -14.74 -0.79 -23.85
C LYS A 2 -15.94 -0.13 -24.51
N GLN A 3 -17.12 -0.75 -24.40
CA GLN A 3 -18.36 -0.20 -25.02
C GLN A 3 -18.75 1.19 -24.47
N VAL A 4 -18.45 1.47 -23.19
CA VAL A 4 -18.69 2.79 -22.59
C VAL A 4 -17.74 3.81 -23.22
N TYR A 5 -16.46 3.50 -23.29
CA TYR A 5 -15.47 4.38 -23.90
C TYR A 5 -15.75 4.67 -25.38
N ASP A 6 -16.13 3.63 -26.13
CA ASP A 6 -16.47 3.77 -27.55
C ASP A 6 -17.74 4.62 -27.75
N LYS A 7 -18.75 4.42 -26.88
CA LYS A 7 -20.00 5.21 -26.91
C LYS A 7 -19.76 6.71 -26.70
N PHE A 8 -18.81 7.06 -25.82
CA PHE A 8 -18.46 8.45 -25.53
C PHE A 8 -17.32 8.99 -26.40
N GLY A 9 -16.81 8.21 -27.36
CA GLY A 9 -15.75 8.62 -28.28
C GLY A 9 -14.43 8.98 -27.58
N LEU A 10 -14.11 8.32 -26.46
CA LEU A 10 -12.91 8.64 -25.66
C LEU A 10 -11.64 8.13 -26.37
N GLU A 11 -10.67 9.00 -26.48
CA GLU A 11 -9.34 8.68 -27.03
C GLU A 11 -8.51 7.82 -26.07
N ALA A 12 -7.45 7.17 -26.58
CA ALA A 12 -6.62 6.26 -25.82
C ALA A 12 -6.03 6.91 -24.55
N THR A 13 -5.45 8.11 -24.67
CA THR A 13 -4.87 8.86 -23.55
C THR A 13 -5.90 9.19 -22.47
N THR A 14 -7.14 9.48 -22.86
CA THR A 14 -8.24 9.72 -21.92
C THR A 14 -8.66 8.43 -21.21
N ARG A 15 -8.66 7.30 -21.94
CA ARG A 15 -8.95 5.97 -21.33
C ARG A 15 -7.86 5.58 -20.33
N ASP A 16 -6.60 5.79 -20.66
CA ASP A 16 -5.46 5.57 -19.76
C ASP A 16 -5.62 6.40 -18.48
N PHE A 17 -5.92 7.70 -18.62
CA PHE A 17 -6.13 8.56 -17.46
C PHE A 17 -7.29 8.09 -16.59
N ILE A 18 -8.43 7.74 -17.17
CA ILE A 18 -9.59 7.24 -16.43
C ILE A 18 -9.27 5.92 -15.74
N GLY A 19 -8.60 4.99 -16.43
CA GLY A 19 -8.29 3.67 -15.90
C GLY A 19 -7.23 3.67 -14.82
N HIS A 20 -6.09 4.27 -15.09
CA HIS A 20 -4.92 4.20 -14.21
C HIS A 20 -4.90 5.30 -13.15
N SER A 21 -5.38 6.52 -13.45
CA SER A 21 -5.30 7.64 -12.50
C SER A 21 -6.58 7.87 -11.70
N MET A 22 -7.76 7.62 -12.27
CA MET A 22 -9.02 7.80 -11.54
C MET A 22 -9.53 6.49 -10.93
N ALA A 23 -9.56 5.40 -11.71
CA ALA A 23 -10.06 4.11 -11.25
C ALA A 23 -8.97 3.21 -10.61
N LEU A 24 -7.70 3.61 -10.69
CA LEU A 24 -6.54 2.96 -10.05
C LEU A 24 -6.36 1.48 -10.44
N TYR A 25 -6.65 1.14 -11.71
CA TYR A 25 -6.30 -0.16 -12.24
C TYR A 25 -4.81 -0.20 -12.60
N ALA A 26 -4.15 -1.29 -12.23
CA ALA A 26 -2.74 -1.51 -12.55
C ALA A 26 -2.52 -2.05 -13.98
N THR A 27 -3.58 -2.52 -14.65
CA THR A 27 -3.55 -3.07 -16.01
C THR A 27 -4.82 -2.70 -16.79
N ASP A 28 -4.79 -2.87 -18.11
CA ASP A 28 -5.93 -2.62 -19.00
C ASP A 28 -6.97 -3.77 -19.05
N ASP A 29 -6.80 -4.83 -18.28
CA ASP A 29 -7.68 -6.00 -18.29
C ASP A 29 -9.15 -5.65 -18.00
N TYR A 30 -9.40 -4.63 -17.17
CA TYR A 30 -10.75 -4.15 -16.85
C TYR A 30 -11.53 -3.66 -18.07
N ILE A 31 -10.86 -3.21 -19.14
CA ILE A 31 -11.49 -2.65 -20.33
C ILE A 31 -12.35 -3.71 -21.03
N ASN A 32 -11.81 -4.91 -21.18
CA ASN A 32 -12.43 -6.00 -21.92
C ASN A 32 -13.25 -6.95 -21.02
N ASN A 33 -13.12 -6.87 -19.71
CA ASN A 33 -13.86 -7.68 -18.77
C ASN A 33 -15.26 -7.07 -18.53
N ARG A 34 -16.31 -7.77 -18.99
CA ARG A 34 -17.70 -7.28 -18.87
C ARG A 34 -18.16 -7.10 -17.42
N GLY A 35 -17.66 -7.91 -16.50
CA GLY A 35 -18.02 -7.84 -15.08
C GLY A 35 -17.49 -6.59 -14.37
N MET A 36 -16.43 -5.99 -14.87
CA MET A 36 -15.72 -4.89 -14.19
C MET A 36 -16.25 -3.48 -14.53
N ALA A 37 -17.25 -3.35 -15.42
CA ALA A 37 -17.74 -2.02 -15.82
C ALA A 37 -18.39 -1.27 -14.64
N LYS A 38 -19.16 -1.96 -13.80
CA LYS A 38 -19.79 -1.38 -12.62
C LYS A 38 -18.73 -0.96 -11.60
N ASP A 39 -17.78 -1.84 -11.29
CA ASP A 39 -16.66 -1.56 -10.39
C ASP A 39 -15.85 -0.34 -10.85
N CYS A 40 -15.53 -0.26 -12.13
CA CYS A 40 -14.83 0.89 -12.69
C CYS A 40 -15.59 2.22 -12.48
N ILE A 41 -16.91 2.23 -12.70
CA ILE A 41 -17.73 3.42 -12.49
C ILE A 41 -17.79 3.79 -11.01
N GLU A 42 -17.86 2.81 -10.11
CA GLU A 42 -17.84 3.04 -8.67
C GLU A 42 -16.50 3.64 -8.21
N ARG A 43 -15.37 3.18 -8.76
CA ARG A 43 -14.02 3.74 -8.50
C ARG A 43 -13.91 5.18 -9.01
N ILE A 44 -14.39 5.47 -10.23
CA ILE A 44 -14.45 6.84 -10.77
C ILE A 44 -15.29 7.75 -9.86
N ARG A 45 -16.44 7.25 -9.38
CA ARG A 45 -17.30 7.99 -8.45
C ARG A 45 -16.60 8.26 -7.12
N LEU A 46 -15.86 7.28 -6.60
CA LEU A 46 -15.05 7.45 -5.39
C LEU A 46 -14.01 8.54 -5.57
N TYR A 47 -13.29 8.53 -6.69
CA TYR A 47 -12.31 9.56 -7.03
C TYR A 47 -12.96 10.96 -7.06
N ALA A 48 -14.08 11.10 -7.79
CA ALA A 48 -14.78 12.38 -7.89
C ALA A 48 -15.29 12.89 -6.53
N ASN A 49 -15.85 11.99 -5.71
CA ASN A 49 -16.32 12.33 -4.36
C ASN A 49 -15.14 12.71 -3.43
N SER A 50 -13.98 12.07 -3.57
CA SER A 50 -12.79 12.39 -2.80
C SER A 50 -12.25 13.76 -3.18
N MET A 51 -12.22 14.11 -4.47
CA MET A 51 -11.89 15.47 -4.94
C MET A 51 -12.83 16.52 -4.35
N ALA A 52 -14.13 16.26 -4.34
CA ALA A 52 -15.11 17.18 -3.75
C ALA A 52 -14.94 17.35 -2.24
N ARG A 53 -14.48 16.30 -1.54
CA ARG A 53 -14.30 16.31 -0.08
C ARG A 53 -13.01 16.97 0.35
N TYR A 54 -11.89 16.67 -0.32
CA TYR A 54 -10.56 17.11 0.10
C TYR A 54 -10.05 18.35 -0.67
N GLY A 55 -10.78 18.81 -1.67
CA GLY A 55 -10.51 20.02 -2.44
C GLY A 55 -9.51 19.78 -3.58
N LYS A 56 -8.21 20.01 -3.34
CA LYS A 56 -7.21 20.00 -4.42
C LYS A 56 -6.74 18.60 -4.86
N SER A 57 -7.02 17.58 -4.07
CA SER A 57 -6.54 16.21 -4.34
C SER A 57 -7.55 15.17 -3.85
N PRO A 58 -7.69 14.01 -4.52
CA PRO A 58 -8.49 12.89 -4.02
C PRO A 58 -7.75 12.08 -2.94
N TYR A 59 -6.46 12.35 -2.73
CA TYR A 59 -5.59 11.61 -1.83
C TYR A 59 -5.32 12.40 -0.55
N ILE A 60 -5.07 11.66 0.53
CA ILE A 60 -4.59 12.18 1.80
C ILE A 60 -3.20 11.61 2.08
N TYR A 61 -2.39 12.43 2.73
CA TYR A 61 -1.07 12.02 3.21
C TYR A 61 -0.91 12.52 4.66
N PRO A 62 -0.53 11.65 5.61
CA PRO A 62 -0.42 12.07 7.00
C PRO A 62 0.77 13.03 7.20
N LEU A 63 0.59 14.05 8.03
CA LEU A 63 1.70 14.88 8.49
C LEU A 63 2.71 14.01 9.25
N TYR A 64 3.98 14.33 9.14
CA TYR A 64 5.11 13.56 9.68
C TYR A 64 5.34 12.19 9.03
N GLY A 65 4.65 11.88 7.93
CA GLY A 65 4.90 10.71 7.10
C GLY A 65 3.99 9.53 7.37
N LEU A 66 4.15 8.48 6.56
CA LEU A 66 3.27 7.30 6.56
C LEU A 66 3.34 6.48 7.86
N GLY A 67 4.39 6.64 8.67
CA GLY A 67 4.50 6.02 9.99
C GLY A 67 3.40 6.43 10.97
N GLU A 68 2.75 7.58 10.74
CA GLU A 68 1.63 8.05 11.56
C GLU A 68 0.37 7.17 11.43
N LEU A 69 0.18 6.47 10.31
CA LEU A 69 -0.94 5.54 10.14
C LEU A 69 -0.89 4.38 11.15
N PRO A 70 0.20 3.58 11.24
CA PRO A 70 0.30 2.54 12.25
C PRO A 70 0.26 3.11 13.68
N GLN A 71 0.82 4.30 13.92
CA GLN A 71 0.73 4.95 15.24
C GLN A 71 -0.72 5.30 15.61
N GLY A 72 -1.50 5.85 14.69
CA GLY A 72 -2.90 6.15 14.89
C GLY A 72 -3.73 4.89 15.19
N PHE A 73 -3.52 3.81 14.43
CA PHE A 73 -4.19 2.54 14.67
C PHE A 73 -3.73 1.83 15.94
N ALA A 74 -2.44 1.95 16.32
CA ALA A 74 -1.95 1.45 17.60
C ALA A 74 -2.65 2.15 18.77
N ARG A 75 -2.80 3.47 18.72
CA ARG A 75 -3.54 4.24 19.70
C ARG A 75 -5.01 3.80 19.78
N LEU A 76 -5.66 3.65 18.62
CA LEU A 76 -7.05 3.18 18.57
C LEU A 76 -7.19 1.78 19.19
N SER A 77 -6.30 0.85 18.84
CA SER A 77 -6.28 -0.50 19.42
C SER A 77 -6.11 -0.46 20.94
N ALA A 78 -5.24 0.39 21.47
CA ALA A 78 -5.01 0.53 22.91
C ALA A 78 -6.27 0.99 23.68
N ILE A 79 -7.10 1.85 23.08
CA ILE A 79 -8.38 2.29 23.67
C ILE A 79 -9.32 1.09 23.91
N PHE A 80 -9.23 0.06 23.05
CA PHE A 80 -10.01 -1.18 23.16
C PHE A 80 -9.25 -2.31 23.86
N GLY A 81 -8.19 -2.00 24.62
CA GLY A 81 -7.43 -2.98 25.42
C GLY A 81 -6.33 -3.71 24.65
N GLY A 82 -6.01 -3.29 23.42
CA GLY A 82 -4.89 -3.85 22.68
C GLY A 82 -3.54 -3.48 23.32
N THR A 83 -2.61 -4.44 23.38
CA THR A 83 -1.26 -4.23 23.91
C THR A 83 -0.26 -4.32 22.77
N TYR A 84 0.59 -3.28 22.63
CA TYR A 84 1.70 -3.24 21.70
C TYR A 84 3.01 -3.50 22.41
N MET A 85 3.75 -4.49 21.95
CA MET A 85 5.06 -4.87 22.49
C MET A 85 6.11 -4.68 21.40
N LEU A 86 6.83 -3.58 21.49
CA LEU A 86 7.91 -3.25 20.55
C LEU A 86 9.20 -3.99 20.93
N ASN A 87 10.17 -4.07 20.01
CA ASN A 87 11.46 -4.75 20.19
C ASN A 87 11.29 -6.21 20.67
N THR A 88 10.25 -6.88 20.19
CA THR A 88 9.93 -8.25 20.57
C THR A 88 10.21 -9.19 19.42
N HIS A 89 11.11 -10.14 19.63
CA HIS A 89 11.42 -11.20 18.69
C HIS A 89 10.50 -12.40 18.95
N ILE A 90 9.89 -12.94 17.90
CA ILE A 90 9.09 -14.16 18.00
C ILE A 90 10.03 -15.36 17.85
N ASP A 91 10.22 -16.10 18.94
CA ASP A 91 11.12 -17.26 18.98
C ASP A 91 10.46 -18.50 18.41
N GLU A 92 9.16 -18.68 18.68
CA GLU A 92 8.40 -19.85 18.28
C GLU A 92 6.90 -19.57 18.18
N ILE A 93 6.26 -20.13 17.18
CA ILE A 93 4.81 -20.14 17.02
C ILE A 93 4.32 -21.56 17.32
N LYS A 94 3.39 -21.68 18.25
CA LYS A 94 2.89 -22.97 18.75
C LYS A 94 1.56 -23.35 18.13
N PHE A 95 1.42 -24.64 17.84
CA PHE A 95 0.21 -25.22 17.27
C PHE A 95 -0.28 -26.40 18.15
N ASP A 96 -1.57 -26.69 18.06
CA ASP A 96 -2.19 -27.86 18.74
C ASP A 96 -1.89 -29.16 17.95
N GLY A 97 -0.62 -29.56 17.95
CA GLY A 97 -0.15 -30.71 17.21
C GLY A 97 0.13 -30.44 15.71
N PRO A 98 0.61 -31.45 14.97
CA PRO A 98 0.92 -31.33 13.53
C PRO A 98 -0.35 -31.03 12.71
N GLY A 99 -0.35 -29.92 11.97
CA GLY A 99 -1.48 -29.46 11.18
C GLY A 99 -2.66 -28.90 12.00
N GLY A 100 -2.48 -28.71 13.29
CA GLY A 100 -3.49 -28.14 14.18
C GLY A 100 -3.59 -26.61 14.09
N LYS A 101 -4.51 -26.06 14.87
CA LYS A 101 -4.68 -24.60 14.98
C LYS A 101 -3.58 -23.98 15.83
N VAL A 102 -3.30 -22.72 15.58
CA VAL A 102 -2.37 -21.95 16.41
C VAL A 102 -2.89 -21.89 17.84
N SER A 103 -2.00 -22.04 18.82
CA SER A 103 -2.33 -22.06 20.25
C SER A 103 -1.58 -21.01 21.07
N GLY A 104 -0.47 -20.47 20.56
CA GLY A 104 0.31 -19.47 21.26
C GLY A 104 1.60 -19.10 20.58
N ILE A 105 2.36 -18.24 21.22
CA ILE A 105 3.71 -17.84 20.81
C ILE A 105 4.64 -17.85 22.01
N ARG A 106 5.93 -18.09 21.75
CA ARG A 106 7.04 -17.76 22.65
C ARG A 106 7.84 -16.62 22.05
N ALA A 107 8.17 -15.64 22.84
CA ALA A 107 8.83 -14.44 22.37
C ALA A 107 9.86 -13.91 23.38
N THR A 108 10.84 -13.18 22.88
CA THR A 108 11.85 -12.50 23.67
C THR A 108 11.77 -11.00 23.43
N MET A 109 11.51 -10.23 24.46
CA MET A 109 11.53 -8.78 24.44
C MET A 109 12.88 -8.27 24.93
N LYS A 110 13.47 -7.34 24.18
CA LYS A 110 14.70 -6.63 24.57
C LYS A 110 14.42 -5.15 24.74
N GLU A 111 14.88 -4.55 25.83
CA GLU A 111 14.88 -3.10 25.94
C GLU A 111 15.89 -2.49 24.97
N ARG A 112 15.59 -1.28 24.49
CA ARG A 112 16.44 -0.60 23.49
C ARG A 112 17.78 -0.22 24.16
N GLY A 113 18.86 -0.87 23.71
CA GLY A 113 20.21 -0.62 24.22
C GLY A 113 20.68 -1.58 25.31
N GLU A 114 19.88 -2.56 25.69
CA GLU A 114 20.33 -3.64 26.59
C GLU A 114 21.15 -4.69 25.85
N GLU A 115 22.38 -4.91 26.35
CA GLU A 115 23.20 -6.08 26.01
C GLU A 115 22.84 -7.20 26.99
N GLY A 116 21.99 -8.14 26.55
CA GLY A 116 21.56 -9.24 27.40
C GLY A 116 20.60 -10.21 26.72
N GLU A 117 20.19 -11.27 27.44
CA GLU A 117 19.29 -12.30 26.88
C GLU A 117 17.86 -11.81 26.64
N GLY A 118 17.45 -10.67 27.14
CA GLY A 118 16.08 -10.16 27.07
C GLY A 118 15.08 -10.96 27.93
N MET A 119 13.88 -10.41 28.09
CA MET A 119 12.80 -11.05 28.86
C MET A 119 12.04 -12.03 27.97
N LYS A 120 12.10 -13.32 28.31
CA LYS A 120 11.36 -14.38 27.62
C LYS A 120 9.98 -14.51 28.20
N PHE A 121 8.98 -14.61 27.36
CA PHE A 121 7.60 -14.85 27.78
C PHE A 121 6.87 -15.73 26.77
N GLU A 122 5.75 -16.27 27.23
CA GLU A 122 4.86 -17.08 26.43
C GLU A 122 3.44 -16.57 26.58
N THR A 123 2.69 -16.49 25.48
CA THR A 123 1.29 -16.11 25.49
C THR A 123 0.47 -17.05 24.63
N LYS A 124 -0.77 -17.29 25.06
CA LYS A 124 -1.74 -18.07 24.30
C LYS A 124 -2.52 -17.18 23.35
N CYS A 125 -2.84 -17.69 22.19
CA CYS A 125 -3.69 -17.02 21.23
C CYS A 125 -4.54 -18.02 20.46
N THR A 126 -5.66 -17.57 19.95
CA THR A 126 -6.59 -18.37 19.14
C THR A 126 -6.47 -18.08 17.66
N LYS A 127 -5.86 -16.94 17.29
CA LYS A 127 -5.64 -16.50 15.92
C LYS A 127 -4.33 -15.72 15.83
N ILE A 128 -3.64 -15.81 14.72
CA ILE A 128 -2.49 -14.98 14.36
C ILE A 128 -2.81 -14.25 13.05
N LEU A 129 -2.63 -12.94 13.05
CA LEU A 129 -2.56 -12.12 11.84
C LEU A 129 -1.11 -11.68 11.70
N ALA A 130 -0.48 -11.97 10.56
CA ALA A 130 0.95 -11.75 10.42
C ALA A 130 1.35 -11.27 9.03
N ASP A 131 2.49 -10.60 8.99
CA ASP A 131 3.24 -10.34 7.77
C ASP A 131 3.79 -11.66 7.18
N PRO A 132 3.93 -11.76 5.86
CA PRO A 132 4.46 -12.95 5.17
C PRO A 132 5.80 -13.47 5.69
N SER A 133 6.66 -12.57 6.20
CA SER A 133 8.01 -12.93 6.67
C SER A 133 8.03 -13.88 7.86
N TYR A 134 6.95 -13.91 8.66
CA TYR A 134 6.84 -14.83 9.79
C TYR A 134 6.53 -16.28 9.41
N PHE A 135 6.04 -16.49 8.18
CA PHE A 135 5.62 -17.83 7.70
C PHE A 135 6.13 -18.12 6.29
N PRO A 136 7.46 -18.24 6.08
CA PRO A 136 8.03 -18.42 4.73
C PRO A 136 7.54 -19.69 4.03
N GLY A 137 7.13 -20.73 4.78
CA GLY A 137 6.55 -21.95 4.23
C GLY A 137 5.07 -21.87 3.82
N LYS A 138 4.39 -20.74 4.10
CA LYS A 138 2.96 -20.54 3.80
C LYS A 138 2.72 -19.47 2.74
N VAL A 139 3.78 -18.97 2.12
CA VAL A 139 3.71 -17.92 1.09
C VAL A 139 4.52 -18.31 -0.14
N GLN A 140 4.19 -17.72 -1.27
CA GLN A 140 4.96 -17.82 -2.51
C GLN A 140 5.34 -16.43 -2.99
N VAL A 141 6.50 -16.32 -3.63
CA VAL A 141 6.92 -15.08 -4.31
C VAL A 141 6.21 -15.01 -5.65
N VAL A 142 5.44 -13.94 -5.85
CA VAL A 142 4.67 -13.70 -7.09
C VAL A 142 5.21 -12.55 -7.93
N GLY A 143 6.21 -11.82 -7.45
CA GLY A 143 6.85 -10.72 -8.15
C GLY A 143 7.88 -10.03 -7.28
N GLN A 144 8.40 -8.91 -7.77
CA GLN A 144 9.34 -8.05 -7.04
C GLN A 144 9.02 -6.58 -7.31
N ILE A 145 9.17 -5.75 -6.29
CA ILE A 145 9.03 -4.29 -6.39
C ILE A 145 10.42 -3.68 -6.52
N LEU A 146 10.56 -2.78 -7.47
CA LEU A 146 11.69 -1.88 -7.59
C LEU A 146 11.31 -0.54 -7.00
N LYS A 147 12.19 0.04 -6.19
CA LYS A 147 11.97 1.33 -5.55
C LYS A 147 13.23 2.17 -5.52
N ALA A 148 13.10 3.44 -5.87
CA ALA A 148 14.11 4.47 -5.69
C ALA A 148 13.54 5.56 -4.79
N ILE A 149 14.32 6.02 -3.81
CA ILE A 149 14.04 7.20 -3.00
C ILE A 149 15.00 8.29 -3.47
N CYS A 150 14.44 9.45 -3.84
CA CYS A 150 15.20 10.57 -4.40
C CYS A 150 14.99 11.81 -3.55
N ILE A 151 16.06 12.55 -3.32
CA ILE A 151 16.03 13.86 -2.69
C ILE A 151 16.16 14.90 -3.81
N LEU A 152 15.21 15.84 -3.85
CA LEU A 152 15.18 16.95 -4.80
C LEU A 152 15.26 18.27 -4.04
N ASN A 153 15.81 19.30 -4.68
CA ASN A 153 15.82 20.69 -4.17
C ASN A 153 14.87 21.61 -4.96
N HIS A 154 13.97 21.01 -5.72
CA HIS A 154 12.95 21.70 -6.51
C HIS A 154 11.68 20.83 -6.60
N PRO A 155 10.50 21.41 -6.85
CA PRO A 155 9.30 20.64 -7.19
C PRO A 155 9.46 19.95 -8.56
N ILE A 156 8.67 18.94 -8.84
CA ILE A 156 8.64 18.29 -10.16
C ILE A 156 8.09 19.29 -11.19
N ASP A 157 8.74 19.38 -12.35
CA ASP A 157 8.31 20.26 -13.42
C ASP A 157 6.88 19.97 -13.89
N ARG A 158 6.15 21.03 -14.27
CA ARG A 158 4.76 20.97 -14.77
C ARG A 158 3.73 20.46 -13.75
N THR A 159 4.02 20.60 -12.47
CA THR A 159 3.09 20.25 -11.37
C THR A 159 2.60 21.49 -10.62
N ASP A 160 2.67 22.65 -11.24
CA ASP A 160 2.26 23.95 -10.64
C ASP A 160 2.95 24.23 -9.30
N ASN A 161 4.22 23.84 -9.19
CA ASN A 161 5.04 23.93 -7.98
C ASN A 161 4.36 23.33 -6.73
N SER A 162 3.59 22.26 -6.92
CA SER A 162 2.85 21.63 -5.84
C SER A 162 3.77 21.05 -4.76
N ASP A 163 3.37 21.20 -3.50
CA ASP A 163 4.07 20.67 -2.33
C ASP A 163 4.04 19.14 -2.24
N SER A 164 3.04 18.52 -2.86
CA SER A 164 2.95 17.08 -3.03
C SER A 164 2.36 16.72 -4.38
N VAL A 165 2.85 15.63 -4.94
CA VAL A 165 2.45 15.16 -6.27
C VAL A 165 2.38 13.64 -6.28
N GLN A 166 1.36 13.12 -6.93
CA GLN A 166 1.31 11.72 -7.34
C GLN A 166 1.22 11.67 -8.87
N LEU A 167 2.19 11.01 -9.51
CA LEU A 167 2.18 10.76 -10.93
C LEU A 167 2.11 9.26 -11.17
N ILE A 168 1.32 8.87 -12.16
CA ILE A 168 1.23 7.51 -12.66
C ILE A 168 1.62 7.55 -14.13
N ILE A 169 2.62 6.78 -14.51
CA ILE A 169 3.00 6.58 -15.90
C ILE A 169 2.41 5.26 -16.35
N PRO A 170 1.33 5.27 -17.16
CA PRO A 170 0.69 4.06 -17.62
C PRO A 170 1.66 3.18 -18.40
N GLN A 171 1.56 1.89 -18.24
CA GLN A 171 2.37 0.86 -18.88
C GLN A 171 2.42 1.02 -20.41
N SER A 172 1.29 1.39 -21.03
CA SER A 172 1.13 1.59 -22.46
C SER A 172 2.06 2.67 -23.02
N GLN A 173 2.35 3.73 -22.22
CA GLN A 173 3.17 4.86 -22.64
C GLN A 173 4.67 4.57 -22.66
N VAL A 174 5.12 3.54 -21.95
CA VAL A 174 6.53 3.20 -21.78
C VAL A 174 6.86 1.78 -22.23
N GLY A 175 5.91 1.09 -22.89
CA GLY A 175 6.10 -0.25 -23.44
C GLY A 175 6.33 -1.32 -22.36
N ARG A 176 5.73 -1.15 -21.20
CA ARG A 176 5.83 -2.06 -20.05
C ARG A 176 4.53 -2.84 -19.85
N LYS A 177 4.55 -3.79 -18.90
CA LYS A 177 3.37 -4.54 -18.42
C LYS A 177 2.78 -3.92 -17.14
N HIS A 178 3.56 -3.08 -16.44
CA HIS A 178 3.19 -2.47 -15.16
C HIS A 178 3.47 -0.98 -15.19
N ASP A 179 2.60 -0.24 -14.51
CA ASP A 179 2.74 1.20 -14.35
C ASP A 179 3.96 1.57 -13.52
N ILE A 180 4.44 2.80 -13.71
CA ILE A 180 5.45 3.41 -12.84
C ILE A 180 4.75 4.47 -11.99
N TYR A 181 4.93 4.39 -10.69
CA TYR A 181 4.35 5.30 -9.71
C TYR A 181 5.41 6.25 -9.19
N ILE A 182 5.06 7.52 -9.07
CA ILE A 182 5.88 8.56 -8.46
C ILE A 182 5.05 9.24 -7.39
N ALA A 183 5.55 9.27 -6.17
CA ALA A 183 4.98 10.05 -5.08
C ALA A 183 6.03 11.04 -4.58
N MET A 184 5.72 12.33 -4.57
CA MET A 184 6.59 13.37 -4.04
C MET A 184 5.88 14.10 -2.90
N VAL A 185 6.60 14.36 -1.83
CA VAL A 185 6.17 15.13 -0.66
C VAL A 185 7.25 16.12 -0.26
N SER A 186 6.85 17.18 0.43
CA SER A 186 7.74 18.29 0.80
C SER A 186 7.73 18.57 2.31
N SER A 187 8.35 19.69 2.68
CA SER A 187 8.32 20.22 4.03
C SER A 187 6.91 20.59 4.53
N ALA A 188 5.93 20.77 3.63
CA ALA A 188 4.53 20.99 4.00
C ALA A 188 3.94 19.77 4.76
N HIS A 189 4.52 18.57 4.57
CA HIS A 189 4.16 17.34 5.28
C HIS A 189 5.07 17.06 6.49
N ASN A 190 5.98 17.97 6.85
CA ASN A 190 6.94 17.84 7.94
C ASN A 190 7.85 16.58 7.84
N VAL A 191 8.20 16.19 6.62
CA VAL A 191 9.04 15.00 6.35
C VAL A 191 10.45 15.34 5.86
N CYS A 192 10.69 16.60 5.50
CA CYS A 192 12.00 17.11 5.10
C CYS A 192 12.12 18.61 5.38
N PRO A 193 13.34 19.20 5.35
CA PRO A 193 13.55 20.65 5.50
C PRO A 193 12.90 21.44 4.35
N LYS A 194 12.65 22.74 4.59
CA LYS A 194 12.17 23.66 3.54
C LYS A 194 13.16 23.71 2.38
N GLY A 195 12.62 23.72 1.15
CA GLY A 195 13.38 23.72 -0.08
C GLY A 195 13.81 22.35 -0.55
N TYR A 196 13.47 21.29 0.20
CA TYR A 196 13.72 19.91 -0.20
C TYR A 196 12.41 19.15 -0.39
N TYR A 197 12.48 18.13 -1.25
CA TYR A 197 11.38 17.23 -1.59
C TYR A 197 11.87 15.80 -1.56
N ILE A 198 11.05 14.88 -1.09
CA ILE A 198 11.32 13.45 -1.13
C ILE A 198 10.41 12.85 -2.20
N ALA A 199 11.01 12.28 -3.23
CA ALA A 199 10.28 11.58 -4.29
C ALA A 199 10.58 10.09 -4.24
N ILE A 200 9.54 9.27 -4.34
CA ILE A 200 9.64 7.82 -4.40
C ILE A 200 9.17 7.40 -5.79
N VAL A 201 10.03 6.68 -6.52
CA VAL A 201 9.70 6.06 -7.81
C VAL A 201 9.62 4.56 -7.61
N SER A 202 8.53 3.93 -8.01
CA SER A 202 8.32 2.49 -7.83
C SER A 202 7.61 1.84 -9.01
N THR A 203 7.93 0.58 -9.26
CA THR A 203 7.28 -0.27 -10.26
C THR A 203 7.46 -1.75 -9.92
N ILE A 204 6.73 -2.63 -10.58
CA ILE A 204 6.96 -4.08 -10.53
C ILE A 204 8.11 -4.42 -11.49
N ALA A 205 9.06 -5.25 -11.05
CA ALA A 205 10.14 -5.74 -11.88
C ALA A 205 9.61 -6.66 -12.97
N GLU A 206 10.05 -6.46 -14.21
CA GLU A 206 9.66 -7.29 -15.37
C GLU A 206 10.82 -8.12 -15.90
N THR A 207 12.04 -7.73 -15.58
CA THR A 207 13.26 -8.38 -16.03
C THR A 207 14.18 -8.69 -14.84
N SER A 208 15.09 -9.63 -15.02
CA SER A 208 16.19 -9.88 -14.07
C SER A 208 17.41 -9.00 -14.35
N ALA A 209 17.33 -8.15 -15.35
CA ALA A 209 18.42 -7.32 -15.83
C ALA A 209 18.59 -6.04 -14.98
N ASN A 210 19.06 -4.98 -15.56
CA ASN A 210 19.36 -3.73 -14.87
C ASN A 210 18.08 -3.03 -14.37
N HIS A 211 17.76 -3.18 -13.09
CA HIS A 211 16.58 -2.57 -12.44
C HIS A 211 16.56 -1.04 -12.54
N HIS A 212 17.72 -0.41 -12.70
CA HIS A 212 17.80 1.03 -12.90
C HIS A 212 17.11 1.47 -14.20
N LEU A 213 17.23 0.66 -15.26
CA LEU A 213 16.59 0.95 -16.54
C LEU A 213 15.06 0.86 -16.46
N GLU A 214 14.55 -0.03 -15.61
CA GLU A 214 13.11 -0.16 -15.41
C GLU A 214 12.49 1.03 -14.69
N LEU A 215 13.25 1.72 -13.83
CA LEU A 215 12.82 2.95 -13.15
C LEU A 215 13.14 4.22 -13.94
N ALA A 216 13.97 4.13 -15.00
CA ALA A 216 14.46 5.30 -15.74
C ALA A 216 13.34 6.24 -16.22
N PRO A 217 12.21 5.78 -16.82
CA PRO A 217 11.16 6.70 -17.25
C PRO A 217 10.54 7.51 -16.08
N GLY A 218 10.48 6.93 -14.90
CA GLY A 218 10.02 7.63 -13.68
C GLY A 218 11.07 8.59 -13.13
N LEU A 219 12.34 8.18 -13.11
CA LEU A 219 13.45 9.01 -12.63
C LEU A 219 13.66 10.25 -13.51
N GLU A 220 13.51 10.11 -14.82
CA GLU A 220 13.60 11.22 -15.78
C GLU A 220 12.56 12.32 -15.54
N ARG A 221 11.38 11.96 -15.01
CA ARG A 221 10.33 12.93 -14.66
C ARG A 221 10.67 13.80 -13.45
N LEU A 222 11.61 13.36 -12.64
CA LEU A 222 12.01 14.11 -11.44
C LEU A 222 12.93 15.30 -11.76
N GLY A 223 13.54 15.35 -12.94
CA GLY A 223 14.54 16.36 -13.28
C GLY A 223 15.88 16.12 -12.55
N ARG A 224 16.46 17.16 -11.99
CA ARG A 224 17.73 17.05 -11.26
C ARG A 224 17.52 16.39 -9.91
N ILE A 225 18.20 15.27 -9.69
CA ILE A 225 18.19 14.54 -8.42
C ILE A 225 19.47 14.90 -7.66
N GLU A 226 19.34 15.39 -6.42
CA GLU A 226 20.48 15.69 -5.56
C GLU A 226 21.09 14.39 -5.01
N GLU A 227 20.25 13.50 -4.45
CA GLU A 227 20.66 12.19 -3.92
C GLU A 227 19.65 11.13 -4.32
N LYS A 228 20.14 9.93 -4.63
CA LYS A 228 19.31 8.80 -5.01
C LYS A 228 19.72 7.52 -4.28
N PHE A 229 18.73 6.90 -3.64
CA PHE A 229 18.90 5.63 -2.92
C PHE A 229 18.08 4.55 -3.63
N MET A 230 18.75 3.50 -4.07
CA MET A 230 18.11 2.33 -4.66
C MET A 230 18.35 1.11 -3.77
N GLY A 231 17.28 0.52 -3.28
CA GLY A 231 17.33 -0.72 -2.52
C GLY A 231 17.43 -1.97 -3.41
N ALA A 232 17.65 -3.12 -2.79
CA ALA A 232 17.43 -4.40 -3.43
C ALA A 232 15.94 -4.56 -3.81
N PRO A 233 15.62 -5.36 -4.84
CA PRO A 233 14.25 -5.71 -5.17
C PRO A 233 13.52 -6.30 -3.97
N ILE A 234 12.31 -5.83 -3.70
CA ILE A 234 11.50 -6.28 -2.57
C ILE A 234 10.55 -7.38 -3.07
N PRO A 235 10.62 -8.60 -2.54
CA PRO A 235 9.73 -9.67 -2.99
C PRO A 235 8.28 -9.37 -2.64
N ILE A 236 7.38 -9.69 -3.56
CA ILE A 236 5.93 -9.66 -3.35
C ILE A 236 5.50 -11.08 -3.00
N TYR A 237 4.95 -11.24 -1.81
CA TYR A 237 4.44 -12.51 -1.34
C TYR A 237 2.92 -12.59 -1.48
N ALA A 238 2.43 -13.77 -1.81
CA ALA A 238 1.03 -14.12 -1.73
C ALA A 238 0.85 -15.34 -0.81
N PRO A 239 -0.14 -15.34 0.10
CA PRO A 239 -0.48 -16.50 0.90
C PRO A 239 -0.89 -17.68 0.03
N LEU A 240 -0.42 -18.88 0.39
CA LEU A 240 -0.80 -20.13 -0.28
C LEU A 240 -2.19 -20.62 0.14
N GLU A 241 -2.62 -20.25 1.36
CA GLU A 241 -3.86 -20.70 1.97
C GLU A 241 -4.64 -19.55 2.60
N SER A 242 -5.92 -19.77 2.84
CA SER A 242 -6.80 -18.76 3.46
C SER A 242 -6.51 -18.50 4.95
N GLY A 243 -5.86 -19.44 5.64
CA GLY A 243 -5.61 -19.40 7.08
C GLY A 243 -6.77 -19.88 7.97
N VAL A 244 -7.89 -20.28 7.41
CA VAL A 244 -9.09 -20.72 8.17
C VAL A 244 -8.84 -22.05 8.89
N ASN A 245 -8.01 -22.93 8.30
CA ASN A 245 -7.76 -24.25 8.85
C ASN A 245 -6.91 -24.23 10.12
N ASP A 246 -5.89 -23.38 10.14
CA ASP A 246 -4.91 -23.31 11.23
C ASP A 246 -4.98 -22.01 12.04
N ASN A 247 -5.91 -21.11 11.70
CA ASN A 247 -6.09 -19.80 12.31
C ASN A 247 -4.87 -18.85 12.14
N VAL A 248 -4.09 -19.03 11.07
CA VAL A 248 -2.97 -18.13 10.71
C VAL A 248 -3.33 -17.35 9.45
N PHE A 249 -3.63 -16.09 9.60
CA PHE A 249 -4.08 -15.21 8.53
C PHE A 249 -2.94 -14.29 8.09
N LEU A 250 -2.42 -14.54 6.88
CA LEU A 250 -1.31 -13.77 6.35
C LEU A 250 -1.81 -12.64 5.45
N SER A 251 -1.17 -11.47 5.57
CA SER A 251 -1.34 -10.36 4.65
C SER A 251 -0.66 -10.67 3.31
N LYS A 252 -1.08 -9.98 2.27
CA LYS A 252 -0.29 -9.85 1.05
C LYS A 252 0.85 -8.87 1.29
N SER A 253 1.90 -8.94 0.47
CA SER A 253 2.86 -7.85 0.41
C SER A 253 2.23 -6.63 -0.27
N TYR A 254 2.69 -5.44 0.10
CA TYR A 254 2.33 -4.23 -0.62
C TYR A 254 2.85 -4.29 -2.06
N ASP A 255 2.12 -3.69 -2.97
CA ASP A 255 2.51 -3.55 -4.36
C ASP A 255 3.38 -2.29 -4.60
N ALA A 256 3.64 -1.97 -5.86
CA ALA A 256 4.42 -0.79 -6.22
C ALA A 256 3.61 0.51 -6.21
N SER A 257 2.29 0.45 -5.99
CA SER A 257 1.41 1.62 -6.04
C SER A 257 1.70 2.61 -4.91
N SER A 258 1.32 3.85 -5.13
CA SER A 258 1.48 4.95 -4.18
C SER A 258 0.19 5.34 -3.48
N HIS A 259 -0.85 4.50 -3.55
CA HIS A 259 -2.17 4.70 -2.92
C HIS A 259 -2.53 3.52 -2.01
N PHE A 260 -3.59 3.66 -1.19
CA PHE A 260 -3.97 2.69 -0.16
C PHE A 260 -5.08 1.72 -0.58
N GLU A 261 -5.48 1.72 -1.85
CA GLU A 261 -6.61 0.91 -2.34
C GLU A 261 -6.38 -0.58 -2.09
N THR A 262 -5.27 -1.10 -2.61
CA THR A 262 -4.90 -2.51 -2.48
C THR A 262 -4.68 -2.95 -1.04
N MET A 263 -4.13 -2.05 -0.21
CA MET A 263 -3.97 -2.30 1.23
C MET A 263 -5.33 -2.39 1.94
N THR A 264 -6.27 -1.52 1.60
CA THR A 264 -7.62 -1.53 2.18
C THR A 264 -8.36 -2.81 1.81
N ASP A 265 -8.22 -3.26 0.56
CA ASP A 265 -8.80 -4.52 0.09
C ASP A 265 -8.22 -5.73 0.84
N ASP A 266 -6.91 -5.75 1.10
CA ASP A 266 -6.27 -6.81 1.88
C ASP A 266 -6.74 -6.83 3.34
N VAL A 267 -6.86 -5.66 3.98
CA VAL A 267 -7.41 -5.55 5.36
C VAL A 267 -8.82 -6.12 5.44
N ARG A 268 -9.69 -5.80 4.49
CA ARG A 268 -11.06 -6.33 4.42
C ARG A 268 -11.07 -7.84 4.19
N ASP A 269 -10.20 -8.33 3.32
CA ASP A 269 -10.09 -9.76 3.05
C ASP A 269 -9.58 -10.55 4.27
N ILE A 270 -8.54 -10.05 4.97
CA ILE A 270 -8.04 -10.65 6.21
C ILE A 270 -9.14 -10.68 7.26
N TYR A 271 -9.87 -9.56 7.45
CA TYR A 271 -10.97 -9.50 8.41
C TYR A 271 -12.05 -10.56 8.10
N ARG A 272 -12.49 -10.61 6.85
CA ARG A 272 -13.49 -11.60 6.40
C ARG A 272 -13.02 -13.04 6.63
N ARG A 273 -11.76 -13.36 6.29
CA ARG A 273 -11.20 -14.70 6.53
C ARG A 273 -11.10 -15.04 8.03
N ALA A 274 -10.72 -14.06 8.84
CA ALA A 274 -10.49 -14.24 10.27
C ALA A 274 -11.77 -14.25 11.08
N GLN A 275 -12.80 -13.49 10.71
CA GLN A 275 -14.06 -13.35 11.46
C GLN A 275 -15.23 -14.11 10.81
N GLY A 276 -15.15 -14.45 9.52
CA GLY A 276 -16.24 -15.10 8.79
C GLY A 276 -17.34 -14.14 8.31
N GLU A 277 -17.16 -12.84 8.48
CA GLU A 277 -18.11 -11.79 8.11
C GLU A 277 -17.39 -10.59 7.49
N GLU A 278 -18.12 -9.75 6.78
CA GLU A 278 -17.57 -8.54 6.17
C GLU A 278 -17.29 -7.45 7.22
N LEU A 279 -16.19 -6.68 7.01
CA LEU A 279 -15.87 -5.53 7.85
C LEU A 279 -16.87 -4.40 7.61
N VAL A 280 -17.74 -4.15 8.58
CA VAL A 280 -18.67 -3.02 8.58
C VAL A 280 -18.08 -1.88 9.42
N VAL A 281 -17.71 -0.78 8.76
CA VAL A 281 -17.26 0.44 9.45
C VAL A 281 -18.50 1.24 9.86
N GLN A 282 -18.82 1.23 11.15
CA GLN A 282 -19.95 2.01 11.69
C GLN A 282 -19.66 3.51 11.59
N GLY A 283 -20.63 4.29 11.14
CA GLY A 283 -20.56 5.76 11.08
C GLY A 283 -20.40 6.36 9.68
N LEU A 284 -20.07 5.57 8.67
CA LEU A 284 -20.13 6.02 7.28
C LEU A 284 -21.52 5.69 6.71
N LYS A 285 -22.52 6.52 7.02
CA LYS A 285 -23.72 6.54 6.16
C LYS A 285 -23.27 7.02 4.78
N GLU A 286 -23.58 6.26 3.74
CA GLU A 286 -23.33 6.70 2.36
C GLU A 286 -23.88 8.13 2.20
N GLY A 287 -23.00 9.08 1.89
CA GLY A 287 -23.37 10.47 1.60
C GLY A 287 -23.27 11.49 2.74
N GLN A 288 -22.96 11.11 3.99
CA GLN A 288 -22.65 12.07 5.05
C GLN A 288 -21.13 12.22 5.22
N GLY A 289 -20.55 13.20 4.53
CA GLY A 289 -19.24 13.73 4.90
C GLY A 289 -19.31 14.30 6.31
N LEU A 290 -18.28 14.06 7.13
CA LEU A 290 -18.05 14.86 8.32
C LEU A 290 -17.95 16.33 7.87
N VAL A 291 -19.00 17.10 8.08
CA VAL A 291 -18.93 18.54 8.04
C VAL A 291 -18.12 18.88 9.30
N ALA A 292 -16.91 19.39 9.14
CA ALA A 292 -16.22 20.04 10.23
C ALA A 292 -17.12 21.22 10.64
N GLU A 293 -17.70 21.16 11.83
CA GLU A 293 -18.22 22.34 12.49
C GLU A 293 -17.05 23.27 12.76
N GLU A 294 -17.18 24.52 12.29
CA GLU A 294 -16.23 25.62 12.45
C GLU A 294 -15.94 25.96 13.92
#